data_bf70e64b06ae3d2179810bd5b61de529
#
_entry.id   bf70e64b06ae3d2179810bd5b61de529
#
_cell.length_a   1.000
_cell.length_b   1.000
_cell.length_c   1.000
_cell.angle_alpha   90.00
_cell.angle_beta   90.00
_cell.angle_gamma   90.00
#
_symmetry.space_group_name_H-M   'P 1'
#
loop_
_entity.id
_entity.type
_entity.pdbx_description
1 polymer ?
#
loop_
_entity_poly.entity_id
_entity_poly.type
_entity_poly.pdbx_seq_one_letter_code
_entity_poly.pdbx_strand_id
1 'polypeptide(L)'
;MTANASPAKGIVPATTTSIRHAAEYCRAGELVILPTETVYGVAVRADSPAALARLCAAKGREAAKHLTRLASGLNVIRDAGISVDETTRRLAAAFWPGPLTMVLPDGAGGWLGFRVPDHLVALAWLRELSFLPAVTSANRSGEPSALTAQNAWAALVPHVALALDDGPSPGGQASTVVRVTQGAVQLLRDGPISREDIAKVSRLPVQIVTEERNTADHRERNT
;
A
#
# COMPACT_ATOMS: atom_id res chain seq x y z
N MET A 1 19.19 -2.12 33.13
CA MET A 1 17.96 -2.07 32.33
C MET A 1 17.77 -0.61 31.89
N THR A 2 18.29 -0.23 30.73
CA THR A 2 18.12 1.10 30.17
C THR A 2 16.67 1.22 29.71
N ALA A 3 15.91 2.12 30.32
CA ALA A 3 14.57 2.47 29.85
C ALA A 3 14.70 2.93 28.39
N ASN A 4 14.13 2.14 27.47
CA ASN A 4 14.06 2.49 26.06
C ASN A 4 13.08 3.66 25.97
N ALA A 5 13.60 4.90 25.95
CA ALA A 5 12.79 6.08 25.74
C ALA A 5 12.04 5.89 24.43
N SER A 6 10.72 6.00 24.43
CA SER A 6 9.93 6.00 23.20
C SER A 6 10.53 7.03 22.24
N PRO A 7 10.81 6.64 20.99
CA PRO A 7 11.44 7.56 20.04
C PRO A 7 10.59 8.82 19.87
N ALA A 8 11.25 9.95 19.62
CA ALA A 8 10.54 11.23 19.43
C ALA A 8 9.61 11.16 18.22
N LYS A 9 8.37 11.60 18.42
CA LYS A 9 7.40 11.78 17.32
C LYS A 9 7.87 12.91 16.39
N GLY A 10 7.76 12.70 15.09
CA GLY A 10 8.14 13.74 14.12
C GLY A 10 8.61 13.22 12.79
N ILE A 11 9.16 14.13 11.99
CA ILE A 11 9.86 13.80 10.75
C ILE A 11 11.31 13.50 11.11
N VAL A 12 11.84 12.37 10.67
CA VAL A 12 13.22 11.94 10.95
C VAL A 12 13.88 11.42 9.67
N PRO A 13 15.19 11.61 9.50
CA PRO A 13 15.94 10.99 8.40
C PRO A 13 15.78 9.46 8.44
N ALA A 14 15.72 8.84 7.26
CA ALA A 14 15.58 7.40 7.11
C ALA A 14 16.92 6.67 7.38
N THR A 15 17.21 6.45 8.64
CA THR A 15 18.37 5.66 9.12
C THR A 15 17.92 4.27 9.56
N THR A 16 18.84 3.32 9.73
CA THR A 16 18.54 1.99 10.29
C THR A 16 17.80 2.08 11.63
N THR A 17 18.17 3.02 12.49
CA THR A 17 17.53 3.22 13.80
C THR A 17 16.10 3.75 13.64
N SER A 18 15.88 4.79 12.82
CA SER A 18 14.55 5.35 12.62
C SER A 18 13.61 4.39 11.90
N ILE A 19 14.12 3.54 11.00
CA ILE A 19 13.36 2.46 10.35
C ILE A 19 12.83 1.45 11.39
N ARG A 20 13.66 1.03 12.34
CA ARG A 20 13.23 0.16 13.45
C ARG A 20 12.19 0.82 14.34
N HIS A 21 12.38 2.08 14.72
CA HIS A 21 11.40 2.83 15.49
C HIS A 21 10.07 2.98 14.74
N ALA A 22 10.11 3.23 13.43
CA ALA A 22 8.90 3.26 12.60
C ALA A 22 8.18 1.90 12.62
N ALA A 23 8.91 0.79 12.57
CA ALA A 23 8.32 -0.55 12.68
C ALA A 23 7.71 -0.80 14.08
N GLU A 24 8.34 -0.34 15.15
CA GLU A 24 7.80 -0.42 16.52
C GLU A 24 6.50 0.37 16.65
N TYR A 25 6.44 1.60 16.14
CA TYR A 25 5.21 2.38 16.11
C TYR A 25 4.09 1.68 15.33
N CYS A 26 4.40 1.13 14.15
CA CYS A 26 3.40 0.40 13.36
C CYS A 26 2.90 -0.87 14.10
N ARG A 27 3.79 -1.63 14.77
CA ARG A 27 3.41 -2.79 15.63
C ARG A 27 2.47 -2.37 16.76
N ALA A 28 2.69 -1.20 17.35
CA ALA A 28 1.83 -0.62 18.39
C ALA A 28 0.49 -0.08 17.86
N GLY A 29 0.25 -0.14 16.55
CA GLY A 29 -0.97 0.35 15.91
C GLY A 29 -0.98 1.86 15.65
N GLU A 30 0.16 2.53 15.76
CA GLU A 30 0.31 3.92 15.38
C GLU A 30 0.51 4.07 13.86
N LEU A 31 0.16 5.25 13.33
CA LEU A 31 0.36 5.57 11.92
C LEU A 31 1.80 6.02 11.68
N VAL A 32 2.40 5.50 10.62
CA VAL A 32 3.75 5.82 10.17
C VAL A 32 3.73 6.26 8.72
N ILE A 33 4.42 7.36 8.42
CA ILE A 33 4.63 7.83 7.05
C ILE A 33 5.96 7.28 6.54
N LEU A 34 5.96 6.76 5.30
CA LEU A 34 7.13 6.19 4.65
C LEU A 34 7.24 6.64 3.19
N PRO A 35 8.47 6.84 2.69
CA PRO A 35 8.72 7.13 1.28
C PRO A 35 8.47 5.89 0.42
N THR A 36 8.03 6.12 -0.81
CA THR A 36 8.03 5.11 -1.88
C THR A 36 8.48 5.76 -3.18
N GLU A 37 8.78 4.95 -4.21
CA GLU A 37 9.17 5.45 -5.53
C GLU A 37 8.03 6.18 -6.25
N THR A 38 6.79 6.02 -5.80
CA THR A 38 5.61 6.69 -6.40
C THR A 38 5.23 7.97 -5.66
N VAL A 39 4.75 7.83 -4.42
CA VAL A 39 4.31 8.91 -3.53
C VAL A 39 4.55 8.48 -2.08
N TYR A 40 4.59 9.41 -1.15
CA TYR A 40 4.61 9.06 0.28
C TYR A 40 3.36 8.31 0.68
N GLY A 41 3.55 7.24 1.46
CA GLY A 41 2.48 6.41 2.01
C GLY A 41 2.31 6.59 3.51
N VAL A 42 1.08 6.45 4.00
CA VAL A 42 0.80 6.27 5.42
C VAL A 42 0.42 4.81 5.67
N ALA A 43 1.12 4.20 6.60
CA ALA A 43 1.03 2.78 6.94
C ALA A 43 0.44 2.57 8.32
N VAL A 44 -0.26 1.47 8.48
CA VAL A 44 -0.86 1.04 9.74
C VAL A 44 -0.94 -0.49 9.83
N ARG A 45 -1.02 -1.00 11.03
CA ARG A 45 -1.28 -2.41 11.29
C ARG A 45 -2.67 -2.81 10.77
N ALA A 46 -2.70 -3.75 9.82
CA ALA A 46 -3.89 -4.10 9.07
C ALA A 46 -4.91 -4.97 9.84
N ASP A 47 -4.44 -5.74 10.82
CA ASP A 47 -5.22 -6.63 11.67
C ASP A 47 -5.76 -5.96 12.95
N SER A 48 -5.56 -4.63 13.09
CA SER A 48 -6.05 -3.85 14.22
C SER A 48 -7.19 -2.92 13.78
N PRO A 49 -8.45 -3.19 14.18
CA PRO A 49 -9.58 -2.29 13.88
C PRO A 49 -9.37 -0.87 14.42
N ALA A 50 -8.76 -0.74 15.61
CA ALA A 50 -8.44 0.56 16.20
C ALA A 50 -7.42 1.35 15.38
N ALA A 51 -6.40 0.66 14.82
CA ALA A 51 -5.40 1.28 13.97
C ALA A 51 -6.01 1.70 12.61
N LEU A 52 -6.89 0.89 12.04
CA LEU A 52 -7.64 1.25 10.82
C LEU A 52 -8.58 2.44 11.05
N ALA A 53 -9.24 2.52 12.21
CA ALA A 53 -10.07 3.66 12.57
C ALA A 53 -9.25 4.96 12.68
N ARG A 54 -8.03 4.92 13.27
CA ARG A 54 -7.10 6.06 13.28
C ARG A 54 -6.73 6.51 11.87
N LEU A 55 -6.47 5.56 10.96
CA LEU A 55 -6.17 5.89 9.56
C LEU A 55 -7.36 6.58 8.88
N CYS A 56 -8.58 6.10 9.11
CA CYS A 56 -9.79 6.73 8.59
C CYS A 56 -9.94 8.16 9.11
N ALA A 57 -9.76 8.36 10.42
CA ALA A 57 -9.80 9.68 11.03
C ALA A 57 -8.74 10.63 10.45
N ALA A 58 -7.48 10.16 10.32
CA ALA A 58 -6.40 10.93 9.71
C ALA A 58 -6.71 11.37 8.28
N LYS A 59 -7.36 10.49 7.51
CA LYS A 59 -7.71 10.76 6.11
C LYS A 59 -9.01 11.56 5.94
N GLY A 60 -9.79 11.78 7.01
CA GLY A 60 -11.08 12.46 6.95
C GLY A 60 -12.14 11.67 6.17
N ARG A 61 -12.15 10.33 6.27
CA ARG A 61 -13.13 9.48 5.60
C ARG A 61 -13.71 8.41 6.52
N GLU A 62 -14.96 8.00 6.27
CA GLU A 62 -15.70 7.05 7.13
C GLU A 62 -15.23 5.59 7.02
N ALA A 63 -14.63 5.19 5.92
CA ALA A 63 -14.25 3.79 5.69
C ALA A 63 -12.83 3.63 5.15
N ALA A 64 -12.20 2.50 5.51
CA ALA A 64 -10.89 2.08 5.03
C ALA A 64 -10.98 1.48 3.61
N LYS A 65 -11.62 2.18 2.66
CA LYS A 65 -11.72 1.73 1.26
C LYS A 65 -10.33 1.74 0.60
N HIS A 66 -10.07 0.70 -0.22
CA HIS A 66 -8.90 0.62 -1.11
C HIS A 66 -7.53 0.72 -0.41
N LEU A 67 -7.34 0.00 0.72
CA LEU A 67 -6.03 -0.14 1.35
C LEU A 67 -5.21 -1.22 0.64
N THR A 68 -3.98 -0.85 0.28
CA THR A 68 -3.00 -1.78 -0.28
C THR A 68 -2.19 -2.43 0.85
N ARG A 69 -1.92 -3.73 0.76
CA ARG A 69 -0.93 -4.41 1.60
C ARG A 69 0.43 -4.27 0.94
N LEU A 70 1.38 -3.65 1.62
CA LEU A 70 2.77 -3.67 1.16
C LEU A 70 3.48 -4.94 1.65
N ALA A 71 4.32 -5.48 0.79
CA ALA A 71 5.15 -6.64 1.08
C ALA A 71 6.60 -6.40 0.64
N SER A 72 7.55 -7.10 1.26
CA SER A 72 8.96 -7.04 0.85
C SER A 72 9.29 -7.99 -0.31
N GLY A 73 8.32 -8.80 -0.75
CA GLY A 73 8.47 -9.73 -1.87
C GLY A 73 7.21 -10.58 -2.09
N LEU A 74 7.10 -11.22 -3.26
CA LEU A 74 5.98 -12.09 -3.61
C LEU A 74 5.84 -13.31 -2.68
N ASN A 75 6.96 -13.84 -2.18
CA ASN A 75 6.98 -14.94 -1.23
C ASN A 75 6.24 -14.59 0.06
N VAL A 76 6.41 -13.38 0.58
CA VAL A 76 5.73 -12.92 1.81
C VAL A 76 4.20 -12.88 1.62
N ILE A 77 3.73 -12.51 0.42
CA ILE A 77 2.30 -12.49 0.08
C ILE A 77 1.76 -13.93 0.04
N ARG A 78 2.49 -14.84 -0.61
CA ARG A 78 2.12 -16.26 -0.66
C ARG A 78 2.12 -16.91 0.72
N ASP A 79 3.11 -16.62 1.54
CA ASP A 79 3.25 -17.16 2.90
C ASP A 79 2.15 -16.63 3.84
N ALA A 80 1.52 -15.50 3.50
CA ALA A 80 0.30 -14.99 4.14
C ALA A 80 -0.99 -15.67 3.65
N GLY A 81 -0.91 -16.74 2.85
CA GLY A 81 -2.05 -17.55 2.39
C GLY A 81 -2.73 -17.03 1.12
N ILE A 82 -2.17 -16.04 0.44
CA ILE A 82 -2.75 -15.50 -0.80
C ILE A 82 -2.37 -16.40 -1.99
N SER A 83 -3.38 -16.79 -2.74
CA SER A 83 -3.19 -17.58 -3.97
C SER A 83 -2.47 -16.75 -5.03
N VAL A 84 -1.40 -17.31 -5.58
CA VAL A 84 -0.56 -16.69 -6.60
C VAL A 84 -0.56 -17.58 -7.85
N ASP A 85 -1.40 -17.20 -8.81
CA ASP A 85 -1.48 -17.89 -10.11
C ASP A 85 -0.32 -17.51 -11.04
N GLU A 86 -0.28 -18.11 -12.24
CA GLU A 86 0.77 -17.87 -13.20
C GLU A 86 0.76 -16.43 -13.74
N THR A 87 -0.41 -15.82 -13.91
CA THR A 87 -0.54 -14.43 -14.34
C THR A 87 0.02 -13.47 -13.29
N THR A 88 -0.33 -13.68 -12.02
CA THR A 88 0.23 -12.93 -10.89
C THR A 88 1.75 -13.06 -10.82
N ARG A 89 2.30 -14.28 -11.04
CA ARG A 89 3.77 -14.49 -11.06
C ARG A 89 4.46 -13.71 -12.17
N ARG A 90 3.90 -13.72 -13.40
CA ARG A 90 4.46 -12.97 -14.54
C ARG A 90 4.45 -11.48 -14.31
N LEU A 91 3.32 -10.93 -13.83
CA LEU A 91 3.21 -9.52 -13.53
C LEU A 91 4.14 -9.11 -12.38
N ALA A 92 4.25 -9.93 -11.33
CA ALA A 92 5.18 -9.69 -10.23
C ALA A 92 6.64 -9.73 -10.70
N ALA A 93 7.02 -10.70 -11.51
CA ALA A 93 8.40 -10.82 -12.02
C ALA A 93 8.80 -9.63 -12.91
N ALA A 94 7.84 -9.02 -13.62
CA ALA A 94 8.12 -7.90 -14.52
C ALA A 94 8.06 -6.53 -13.81
N PHE A 95 7.19 -6.36 -12.80
CA PHE A 95 6.84 -5.05 -12.25
C PHE A 95 7.02 -4.93 -10.74
N TRP A 96 7.51 -5.95 -10.04
CA TRP A 96 7.86 -5.92 -8.62
C TRP A 96 9.34 -6.26 -8.39
N PRO A 97 10.03 -5.46 -7.58
CA PRO A 97 9.58 -4.21 -6.92
C PRO A 97 9.20 -3.14 -7.94
N GLY A 98 8.13 -2.35 -7.66
CA GLY A 98 7.75 -1.26 -8.56
C GLY A 98 6.30 -0.76 -8.42
N PRO A 99 5.88 0.11 -9.38
CA PRO A 99 4.65 0.88 -9.26
C PRO A 99 3.39 0.14 -9.74
N LEU A 100 3.31 -1.19 -9.54
CA LEU A 100 2.12 -1.99 -9.81
C LEU A 100 1.47 -2.44 -8.51
N THR A 101 0.18 -2.16 -8.34
CA THR A 101 -0.67 -2.77 -7.31
C THR A 101 -1.55 -3.84 -7.95
N MET A 102 -1.45 -5.07 -7.47
CA MET A 102 -2.32 -6.17 -7.91
C MET A 102 -3.39 -6.47 -6.86
N VAL A 103 -4.65 -6.46 -7.28
CA VAL A 103 -5.80 -6.86 -6.46
C VAL A 103 -6.04 -8.35 -6.71
N LEU A 104 -5.86 -9.15 -5.66
CA LEU A 104 -5.91 -10.60 -5.68
C LEU A 104 -7.02 -11.10 -4.76
N PRO A 105 -7.59 -12.31 -4.99
CA PRO A 105 -8.54 -12.93 -4.08
C PRO A 105 -7.90 -13.14 -2.69
N ASP A 106 -8.65 -12.82 -1.63
CA ASP A 106 -8.18 -12.96 -0.23
C ASP A 106 -8.43 -14.37 0.36
N GLY A 107 -9.03 -15.27 -0.42
CA GLY A 107 -9.39 -16.62 0.02
C GLY A 107 -10.67 -16.69 0.86
N ALA A 108 -11.25 -15.57 1.28
CA ALA A 108 -12.49 -15.47 2.05
C ALA A 108 -13.67 -14.95 1.22
N GLY A 109 -13.50 -14.88 -0.11
CA GLY A 109 -14.50 -14.35 -1.05
C GLY A 109 -14.39 -12.85 -1.31
N GLY A 110 -13.36 -12.19 -0.73
CA GLY A 110 -13.02 -10.79 -0.96
C GLY A 110 -11.80 -10.59 -1.85
N TRP A 111 -11.38 -9.33 -1.94
CA TRP A 111 -10.26 -8.89 -2.75
C TRP A 111 -9.36 -7.95 -1.95
N LEU A 112 -8.05 -8.16 -2.01
CA LEU A 112 -7.04 -7.32 -1.38
C LEU A 112 -6.00 -6.84 -2.39
N GLY A 113 -5.63 -5.56 -2.30
CA GLY A 113 -4.53 -4.99 -3.09
C GLY A 113 -3.18 -5.31 -2.46
N PHE A 114 -2.21 -5.71 -3.28
CA PHE A 114 -0.82 -5.99 -2.86
C PHE A 114 0.16 -5.23 -3.73
N ARG A 115 1.26 -4.79 -3.14
CA ARG A 115 2.38 -4.17 -3.86
C ARG A 115 3.71 -4.45 -3.15
N VAL A 116 4.76 -4.61 -3.94
CA VAL A 116 6.16 -4.58 -3.49
C VAL A 116 6.76 -3.28 -4.01
N PRO A 117 7.03 -2.27 -3.15
CA PRO A 117 7.53 -0.97 -3.60
C PRO A 117 9.01 -1.06 -4.02
N ASP A 118 9.41 -0.29 -5.04
CA ASP A 118 10.82 -0.15 -5.43
C ASP A 118 11.48 1.02 -4.66
N HIS A 119 11.61 0.84 -3.36
CA HIS A 119 12.22 1.85 -2.50
C HIS A 119 12.96 1.19 -1.34
N LEU A 120 14.26 1.47 -1.22
CA LEU A 120 15.13 0.80 -0.24
C LEU A 120 14.65 0.96 1.20
N VAL A 121 14.25 2.17 1.60
CA VAL A 121 13.74 2.45 2.95
C VAL A 121 12.44 1.70 3.21
N ALA A 122 11.51 1.72 2.25
CA ALA A 122 10.24 0.98 2.38
C ALA A 122 10.49 -0.53 2.50
N LEU A 123 11.36 -1.09 1.67
CA LEU A 123 11.71 -2.52 1.72
C LEU A 123 12.43 -2.90 3.02
N ALA A 124 13.34 -2.05 3.51
CA ALA A 124 14.02 -2.26 4.79
C ALA A 124 13.01 -2.25 5.95
N TRP A 125 12.09 -1.28 5.96
CA TRP A 125 11.04 -1.19 6.95
C TRP A 125 10.07 -2.39 6.92
N LEU A 126 9.67 -2.84 5.72
CA LEU A 126 8.80 -4.01 5.55
C LEU A 126 9.44 -5.30 6.08
N ARG A 127 10.77 -5.44 5.99
CA ARG A 127 11.50 -6.59 6.54
C ARG A 127 11.55 -6.62 8.07
N GLU A 128 11.37 -5.47 8.72
CA GLU A 128 11.25 -5.40 10.17
C GLU A 128 9.87 -5.90 10.68
N LEU A 129 8.86 -6.02 9.80
CA LEU A 129 7.51 -6.42 10.18
C LEU A 129 7.28 -7.92 9.99
N SER A 130 6.50 -8.52 10.89
CA SER A 130 6.02 -9.91 10.82
C SER A 130 4.60 -10.02 10.24
N PHE A 131 4.04 -8.94 9.71
CA PHE A 131 2.71 -8.85 9.12
C PHE A 131 2.71 -7.92 7.91
N LEU A 132 1.68 -8.02 7.06
CA LEU A 132 1.48 -7.13 5.92
C LEU A 132 0.76 -5.85 6.37
N PRO A 133 1.42 -4.68 6.37
CA PRO A 133 0.79 -3.42 6.75
C PRO A 133 -0.23 -2.97 5.71
N ALA A 134 -1.29 -2.30 6.14
CA ALA A 134 -2.18 -1.56 5.27
C ALA A 134 -1.59 -0.18 4.97
N VAL A 135 -1.55 0.19 3.71
CA VAL A 135 -0.94 1.45 3.26
C VAL A 135 -1.86 2.15 2.26
N THR A 136 -1.88 3.47 2.35
CA THR A 136 -2.51 4.35 1.37
C THR A 136 -1.65 5.60 1.19
N SER A 137 -1.90 6.44 0.18
CA SER A 137 -1.18 7.71 0.01
C SER A 137 -1.30 8.61 1.24
N ALA A 138 -0.20 9.29 1.60
CA ALA A 138 -0.10 10.12 2.80
C ALA A 138 -0.63 11.55 2.58
N ASN A 139 -1.93 11.67 2.22
CA ASN A 139 -2.67 12.91 2.02
C ASN A 139 -4.07 12.77 2.62
N ARG A 140 -4.78 13.86 2.83
CA ARG A 140 -6.24 13.81 3.10
C ARG A 140 -6.99 13.29 1.87
N SER A 141 -8.12 12.64 2.10
CA SER A 141 -8.94 12.11 0.99
C SER A 141 -9.39 13.25 0.06
N GLY A 142 -9.19 13.06 -1.24
CA GLY A 142 -9.50 14.07 -2.27
C GLY A 142 -8.39 15.10 -2.52
N GLU A 143 -7.37 15.18 -1.67
CA GLU A 143 -6.22 16.07 -1.89
C GLU A 143 -5.14 15.39 -2.75
N PRO A 144 -4.22 16.16 -3.37
CA PRO A 144 -3.06 15.62 -4.07
C PRO A 144 -2.18 14.76 -3.16
N SER A 145 -1.59 13.72 -3.71
CA SER A 145 -0.65 12.85 -2.97
C SER A 145 0.61 13.61 -2.58
N ALA A 146 1.09 13.39 -1.36
CA ALA A 146 2.31 14.02 -0.87
C ALA A 146 3.56 13.39 -1.51
N LEU A 147 4.49 14.23 -1.97
CA LEU A 147 5.76 13.84 -2.58
C LEU A 147 6.96 14.01 -1.64
N THR A 148 6.77 14.63 -0.48
CA THR A 148 7.79 14.84 0.55
C THR A 148 7.28 14.44 1.92
N ALA A 149 8.19 14.11 2.83
CA ALA A 149 7.84 13.80 4.22
C ALA A 149 7.15 14.99 4.91
N GLN A 150 7.56 16.22 4.61
CA GLN A 150 7.01 17.45 5.16
C GLN A 150 5.55 17.64 4.74
N ASN A 151 5.24 17.47 3.45
CA ASN A 151 3.86 17.58 2.95
C ASN A 151 2.97 16.46 3.51
N ALA A 152 3.48 15.23 3.56
CA ALA A 152 2.78 14.08 4.14
C ALA A 152 2.48 14.28 5.63
N TRP A 153 3.47 14.78 6.39
CA TRP A 153 3.31 15.09 7.81
C TRP A 153 2.27 16.18 8.03
N ALA A 154 2.39 17.30 7.32
CA ALA A 154 1.48 18.44 7.45
C ALA A 154 0.02 18.05 7.15
N ALA A 155 -0.19 17.15 6.17
CA ALA A 155 -1.53 16.67 5.81
C ALA A 155 -2.18 15.79 6.88
N LEU A 156 -1.40 15.04 7.67
CA LEU A 156 -1.90 13.97 8.54
C LEU A 156 -1.66 14.20 10.05
N VAL A 157 -0.87 15.21 10.44
CA VAL A 157 -0.73 15.59 11.85
C VAL A 157 -2.10 16.03 12.43
N PRO A 158 -2.46 15.72 13.69
CA PRO A 158 -1.65 15.07 14.74
C PRO A 158 -1.77 13.53 14.79
N HIS A 159 -2.30 12.88 13.78
CA HIS A 159 -2.66 11.45 13.80
C HIS A 159 -1.47 10.49 13.60
N VAL A 160 -0.36 11.00 13.08
CA VAL A 160 0.84 10.20 12.77
C VAL A 160 1.88 10.28 13.88
N ALA A 161 2.57 9.16 14.13
CA ALA A 161 3.62 9.09 15.15
C ALA A 161 4.99 9.46 14.59
N LEU A 162 5.30 9.03 13.35
CA LEU A 162 6.62 9.22 12.75
C LEU A 162 6.52 9.30 11.23
N ALA A 163 7.36 10.13 10.61
CA ALA A 163 7.59 10.13 9.17
C ALA A 163 9.08 9.88 8.89
N LEU A 164 9.36 8.86 8.08
CA LEU A 164 10.69 8.61 7.54
C LEU A 164 10.92 9.53 6.34
N ASP A 165 11.97 10.35 6.40
CA ASP A 165 12.36 11.24 5.31
C ASP A 165 13.56 10.68 4.56
N ASP A 166 13.38 10.41 3.27
CA ASP A 166 14.44 9.99 2.32
C ASP A 166 14.40 10.86 1.05
N GLY A 167 14.01 12.12 1.22
CA GLY A 167 13.86 13.06 0.12
C GLY A 167 12.55 12.92 -0.67
N PRO A 168 12.42 13.63 -1.79
CA PRO A 168 11.21 13.62 -2.61
C PRO A 168 10.98 12.26 -3.30
N SER A 169 9.72 11.80 -3.36
CA SER A 169 9.33 10.65 -4.19
C SER A 169 9.55 10.95 -5.68
N PRO A 170 10.33 10.14 -6.41
CA PRO A 170 10.74 10.45 -7.78
C PRO A 170 9.61 10.31 -8.80
N GLY A 171 8.64 9.43 -8.58
CA GLY A 171 7.61 9.09 -9.56
C GLY A 171 6.48 10.11 -9.68
N GLY A 172 6.10 10.77 -8.60
CA GLY A 172 5.06 11.81 -8.59
C GLY A 172 3.64 11.33 -8.91
N GLN A 173 3.47 10.07 -9.30
CA GLN A 173 2.20 9.45 -9.67
C GLN A 173 1.94 8.19 -8.85
N ALA A 174 0.68 7.98 -8.45
CA ALA A 174 0.27 6.77 -7.75
C ALA A 174 0.39 5.52 -8.65
N SER A 175 0.61 4.34 -8.03
CA SER A 175 0.78 3.06 -8.76
C SER A 175 -0.39 2.75 -9.71
N THR A 176 -0.12 2.06 -10.81
CA THR A 176 -1.14 1.38 -11.61
C THR A 176 -1.81 0.30 -10.75
N VAL A 177 -3.14 0.19 -10.81
CA VAL A 177 -3.90 -0.82 -10.05
C VAL A 177 -4.62 -1.74 -11.00
N VAL A 178 -4.36 -3.03 -10.88
CA VAL A 178 -5.04 -4.07 -11.66
C VAL A 178 -5.67 -5.12 -10.76
N ARG A 179 -6.79 -5.69 -11.19
CA ARG A 179 -7.37 -6.90 -10.62
C ARG A 179 -7.07 -8.07 -11.53
N VAL A 180 -6.45 -9.11 -10.98
CA VAL A 180 -6.16 -10.35 -11.73
C VAL A 180 -7.34 -11.28 -11.57
N THR A 181 -7.98 -11.63 -12.69
CA THR A 181 -9.12 -12.57 -12.75
C THR A 181 -8.80 -13.75 -13.64
N GLN A 182 -9.63 -14.79 -13.62
CA GLN A 182 -9.52 -15.90 -14.57
C GLN A 182 -9.86 -15.39 -15.98
N GLY A 183 -8.85 -15.38 -16.86
CA GLY A 183 -9.00 -15.02 -18.29
C GLY A 183 -8.88 -13.55 -18.66
N ALA A 184 -8.75 -12.63 -17.71
CA ALA A 184 -8.53 -11.20 -17.98
C ALA A 184 -7.79 -10.49 -16.86
N VAL A 185 -7.20 -9.33 -17.18
CA VAL A 185 -6.70 -8.38 -16.20
C VAL A 185 -7.58 -7.14 -16.28
N GLN A 186 -8.15 -6.73 -15.16
CA GLN A 186 -8.99 -5.54 -15.07
C GLN A 186 -8.14 -4.35 -14.60
N LEU A 187 -8.05 -3.30 -15.40
CA LEU A 187 -7.40 -2.04 -15.03
C LEU A 187 -8.38 -1.20 -14.22
N LEU A 188 -8.07 -1.01 -12.93
CA LEU A 188 -8.90 -0.27 -11.97
C LEU A 188 -8.42 1.19 -11.79
N ARG A 189 -7.13 1.46 -12.03
CA ARG A 189 -6.55 2.80 -12.00
C ARG A 189 -5.32 2.86 -12.89
N ASP A 190 -5.28 3.90 -13.72
CA ASP A 190 -4.09 4.24 -14.49
C ASP A 190 -2.95 4.72 -13.59
N GLY A 191 -1.72 4.43 -14.00
CA GLY A 191 -0.50 4.80 -13.31
C GLY A 191 0.71 4.64 -14.21
N PRO A 192 1.93 4.52 -13.65
CA PRO A 192 3.16 4.46 -14.44
C PRO A 192 3.29 3.24 -15.37
N ILE A 193 2.61 2.12 -15.09
CA ILE A 193 2.66 0.93 -15.94
C ILE A 193 1.52 1.01 -16.96
N SER A 194 1.88 0.93 -18.26
CA SER A 194 0.91 1.04 -19.35
C SER A 194 0.02 -0.20 -19.48
N ARG A 195 -1.15 -0.02 -20.06
CA ARG A 195 -2.07 -1.11 -20.39
C ARG A 195 -1.44 -2.13 -21.35
N GLU A 196 -0.67 -1.64 -22.31
CA GLU A 196 0.04 -2.44 -23.32
C GLU A 196 1.09 -3.34 -22.66
N ASP A 197 1.88 -2.81 -21.73
CA ASP A 197 2.87 -3.59 -20.99
C ASP A 197 2.20 -4.65 -20.09
N ILE A 198 1.09 -4.31 -19.45
CA ILE A 198 0.30 -5.28 -18.66
C ILE A 198 -0.22 -6.40 -19.56
N ALA A 199 -0.80 -6.07 -20.71
CA ALA A 199 -1.32 -7.05 -21.65
C ALA A 199 -0.21 -7.98 -22.18
N LYS A 200 0.93 -7.41 -22.56
CA LYS A 200 2.11 -8.14 -23.04
C LYS A 200 2.63 -9.14 -22.01
N VAL A 201 2.78 -8.70 -20.74
CA VAL A 201 3.34 -9.52 -19.67
C VAL A 201 2.32 -10.55 -19.17
N SER A 202 1.08 -10.16 -18.96
CA SER A 202 0.02 -11.07 -18.49
C SER A 202 -0.35 -12.12 -19.53
N ARG A 203 -0.21 -11.80 -20.83
CA ARG A 203 -0.71 -12.56 -21.99
C ARG A 203 -2.23 -12.73 -21.95
N LEU A 204 -2.92 -11.78 -21.35
CA LEU A 204 -4.38 -11.74 -21.22
C LEU A 204 -4.91 -10.38 -21.69
N PRO A 205 -6.19 -10.31 -22.13
CA PRO A 205 -6.82 -9.05 -22.43
C PRO A 205 -6.89 -8.16 -21.19
N VAL A 206 -6.63 -6.86 -21.36
CA VAL A 206 -6.77 -5.87 -20.30
C VAL A 206 -8.07 -5.08 -20.51
N GLN A 207 -8.97 -5.18 -19.54
CA GLN A 207 -10.27 -4.52 -19.54
C GLN A 207 -10.23 -3.29 -18.63
N ILE A 208 -10.71 -2.14 -19.10
CA ILE A 208 -10.88 -0.95 -18.26
C ILE A 208 -12.18 -1.11 -17.48
N VAL A 209 -12.11 -0.96 -16.15
CA VAL A 209 -13.27 -0.99 -15.27
C VAL A 209 -13.43 0.40 -14.66
N THR A 210 -14.45 1.14 -15.10
CA THR A 210 -14.88 2.39 -14.45
C THR A 210 -15.69 2.08 -13.18
N GLU A 211 -15.56 2.91 -12.14
CA GLU A 211 -16.17 2.68 -10.80
C GLU A 211 -17.69 2.42 -10.82
N GLU A 212 -18.41 2.85 -11.86
CA GLU A 212 -19.85 2.68 -11.97
C GLU A 212 -20.33 1.21 -12.04
N ARG A 213 -19.47 0.26 -12.44
CA ARG A 213 -19.85 -1.17 -12.53
C ARG A 213 -19.62 -1.96 -11.23
N ASN A 214 -18.99 -1.37 -10.23
CA ASN A 214 -18.66 -2.10 -8.99
C ASN A 214 -19.80 -2.13 -7.98
N THR A 215 -20.88 -1.36 -8.19
CA THR A 215 -22.06 -1.33 -7.33
C THR A 215 -23.14 -2.38 -7.70
N ALA A 216 -23.07 -2.96 -8.90
CA ALA A 216 -24.04 -3.95 -9.37
C ALA A 216 -23.78 -5.35 -8.80
N ASP A 217 -22.53 -5.73 -8.60
CA ASP A 217 -22.14 -7.10 -8.17
C ASP A 217 -22.45 -7.40 -6.69
N HIS A 218 -22.78 -6.37 -5.89
CA HIS A 218 -23.19 -6.52 -4.48
C HIS A 218 -24.72 -6.66 -4.29
N ARG A 219 -25.53 -6.40 -5.32
CA ARG A 219 -27.01 -6.48 -5.22
C ARG A 219 -27.59 -7.84 -5.62
N GLU A 220 -26.86 -8.64 -6.40
CA GLU A 220 -27.37 -9.94 -6.87
C GLU A 220 -27.16 -11.12 -5.88
N ARG A 221 -26.51 -10.91 -4.74
CA ARG A 221 -26.28 -11.97 -3.73
C ARG A 221 -27.18 -11.86 -2.49
N ASN A 222 -28.19 -10.98 -2.51
CA ASN A 222 -29.14 -10.79 -1.40
C ASN A 222 -30.63 -10.91 -1.85
N THR A 223 -30.91 -11.76 -2.84
CA THR A 223 -32.28 -12.19 -3.15
C THR A 223 -32.37 -13.71 -3.09
#